data_2d06f3cd6c74dfc2ff7c2c559c48880e
#
_entry.id   2d06f3cd6c74dfc2ff7c2c559c48880e
#
_cell.length_a   1.000
_cell.length_b   1.000
_cell.length_c   1.000
_cell.angle_alpha   90.00
_cell.angle_beta   90.00
_cell.angle_gamma   90.00
#
_symmetry.space_group_name_H-M   'P 1'
#
loop_
_entity.id
_entity.type
_entity.pdbx_description
1 polymer ?
#
loop_
_entity_poly.entity_id
_entity_poly.type
_entity_poly.pdbx_seq_one_letter_code
_entity_poly.pdbx_strand_id
1 'polypeptide(L)'
;MSIRHPFILSIPPAALFSFFATAAVRDSRRFVVAKYRITSPKLRKKCRIVMLSDLHNKEYGAGNGRLLQAVREQEPDLVLVAGDMVTANGEKTRIQEPLAFLRRLAAEYPVYYGNGNHEYRIKVYREDYGDIYDTYARELRKSGVRLLENGRVYLPEYHMEICGLEIGRRYYKRLRRTSMDRQYMEKLLGKADKDCMELLIAHNPDYFKQYAAWGADLTLSGHVHGGVMRLPLLGGVISPSVRIFPKYDGGLYEESGRRMILGRGLGMHTIPIRIFNPGELVVVDCETCAIP
;
A
#
# COMPACT_ATOMS: atom_id res chain seq x y z
N MET A 1 12.88 46.59 -39.47
CA MET A 1 12.19 45.88 -38.39
C MET A 1 12.56 44.39 -38.48
N SER A 2 13.57 43.94 -37.73
CA SER A 2 14.09 42.56 -37.82
C SER A 2 13.27 41.67 -36.93
N ILE A 3 12.52 40.72 -37.51
CA ILE A 3 11.78 39.71 -36.78
C ILE A 3 12.79 38.66 -36.29
N ARG A 4 13.12 38.70 -34.98
CA ARG A 4 13.88 37.64 -34.36
C ARG A 4 12.97 36.40 -34.20
N HIS A 5 13.22 35.37 -35.00
CA HIS A 5 12.60 34.06 -34.80
C HIS A 5 13.05 33.50 -33.45
N PRO A 6 12.14 33.05 -32.59
CA PRO A 6 12.55 32.39 -31.38
C PRO A 6 13.23 31.07 -31.75
N PHE A 7 14.48 30.88 -31.31
CA PHE A 7 15.17 29.59 -31.40
C PHE A 7 14.39 28.59 -30.55
N ILE A 8 13.54 27.78 -31.16
CA ILE A 8 12.97 26.59 -30.53
C ILE A 8 14.11 25.58 -30.48
N LEU A 9 14.75 25.44 -29.29
CA LEU A 9 15.69 24.36 -29.01
C LEU A 9 14.93 23.04 -29.09
N SER A 10 14.99 22.37 -30.25
CA SER A 10 14.45 21.03 -30.41
C SER A 10 15.38 20.06 -29.69
N ILE A 11 14.90 19.48 -28.56
CA ILE A 11 15.62 18.41 -27.86
C ILE A 11 15.65 17.19 -28.78
N PRO A 12 16.83 16.63 -29.10
CA PRO A 12 16.92 15.46 -29.97
C PRO A 12 16.12 14.28 -29.36
N PRO A 13 15.35 13.51 -30.13
CA PRO A 13 14.58 12.36 -29.63
C PRO A 13 15.43 11.36 -28.82
N ALA A 14 16.68 11.13 -29.21
CA ALA A 14 17.62 10.27 -28.51
C ALA A 14 17.95 10.80 -27.09
N ALA A 15 18.09 12.12 -26.91
CA ALA A 15 18.33 12.70 -25.58
C ALA A 15 17.10 12.55 -24.67
N LEU A 16 15.91 12.75 -25.23
CA LEU A 16 14.65 12.55 -24.51
C LEU A 16 14.48 11.08 -24.09
N PHE A 17 14.74 10.14 -24.99
CA PHE A 17 14.70 8.71 -24.69
C PHE A 17 15.71 8.34 -23.59
N SER A 18 16.96 8.79 -23.68
CA SER A 18 17.99 8.55 -22.66
C SER A 18 17.60 9.10 -21.30
N PHE A 19 16.97 10.28 -21.25
CA PHE A 19 16.48 10.89 -20.01
C PHE A 19 15.40 10.01 -19.35
N PHE A 20 14.38 9.56 -20.08
CA PHE A 20 13.34 8.70 -19.54
C PHE A 20 13.86 7.31 -19.17
N ALA A 21 14.75 6.73 -19.96
CA ALA A 21 15.38 5.45 -19.65
C ALA A 21 16.20 5.53 -18.34
N THR A 22 16.98 6.59 -18.17
CA THR A 22 17.74 6.84 -16.95
C THR A 22 16.81 7.00 -15.74
N ALA A 23 15.75 7.79 -15.87
CA ALA A 23 14.75 7.96 -14.81
C ALA A 23 14.09 6.62 -14.45
N ALA A 24 13.74 5.79 -15.44
CA ALA A 24 13.13 4.50 -15.26
C ALA A 24 14.05 3.54 -14.48
N VAL A 25 15.32 3.44 -14.88
CA VAL A 25 16.33 2.58 -14.20
C VAL A 25 16.54 3.04 -12.76
N ARG A 26 16.71 4.36 -12.55
CA ARG A 26 16.93 4.94 -11.23
C ARG A 26 15.76 4.68 -10.29
N ASP A 27 14.54 5.01 -10.72
CA ASP A 27 13.36 4.95 -9.88
C ASP A 27 12.87 3.52 -9.65
N SER A 28 13.15 2.61 -10.59
CA SER A 28 12.91 1.19 -10.39
C SER A 28 13.84 0.53 -9.36
N ARG A 29 14.96 1.16 -8.98
CA ARG A 29 15.97 0.61 -8.05
C ARG A 29 15.98 1.25 -6.67
N ARG A 30 15.16 2.29 -6.45
CA ARG A 30 15.12 3.04 -5.20
C ARG A 30 13.71 3.15 -4.65
N PHE A 31 13.63 3.52 -3.39
CA PHE A 31 12.41 4.01 -2.73
C PHE A 31 12.70 5.32 -2.02
N VAL A 32 11.64 6.00 -1.65
CA VAL A 32 11.66 7.21 -0.82
C VAL A 32 10.80 6.99 0.42
N VAL A 33 11.05 7.75 1.47
CA VAL A 33 10.21 7.78 2.67
C VAL A 33 9.23 8.93 2.55
N ALA A 34 7.93 8.62 2.61
CA ALA A 34 6.85 9.61 2.63
C ALA A 34 6.24 9.67 4.03
N LYS A 35 6.16 10.88 4.61
CA LYS A 35 5.67 11.08 5.97
C LYS A 35 4.33 11.81 5.96
N TYR A 36 3.38 11.28 6.73
CA TYR A 36 2.06 11.84 6.92
C TYR A 36 1.79 12.05 8.40
N ARG A 37 1.01 13.07 8.75
CA ARG A 37 0.55 13.32 10.10
C ARG A 37 -0.96 13.24 10.15
N ILE A 38 -1.47 12.45 11.09
CA ILE A 38 -2.90 12.25 11.33
C ILE A 38 -3.18 12.57 12.79
N THR A 39 -4.06 13.53 13.04
CA THR A 39 -4.53 13.82 14.37
C THR A 39 -5.91 13.22 14.59
N SER A 40 -6.15 12.65 15.78
CA SER A 40 -7.44 12.10 16.17
C SER A 40 -7.72 12.35 17.65
N PRO A 41 -8.90 12.88 18.01
CA PRO A 41 -9.29 13.01 19.41
C PRO A 41 -9.58 11.67 20.10
N LYS A 42 -9.69 10.59 19.32
CA LYS A 42 -9.93 9.23 19.84
C LYS A 42 -8.66 8.54 20.34
N LEU A 43 -7.48 9.01 19.92
CA LEU A 43 -6.22 8.44 20.37
C LEU A 43 -5.90 8.87 21.80
N ARG A 44 -5.40 7.92 22.59
CA ARG A 44 -4.89 8.17 23.96
C ARG A 44 -3.40 8.45 24.00
N LYS A 45 -2.67 7.93 23.04
CA LYS A 45 -1.21 8.06 22.93
C LYS A 45 -0.81 8.24 21.48
N LYS A 46 0.24 9.01 21.22
CA LYS A 46 0.86 9.09 19.90
C LYS A 46 1.40 7.73 19.48
N CYS A 47 1.33 7.45 18.17
CA CYS A 47 1.81 6.21 17.59
C CYS A 47 2.43 6.48 16.23
N ARG A 48 3.66 6.00 15.99
CA ARG A 48 4.29 6.03 14.68
C ARG A 48 4.11 4.69 13.99
N ILE A 49 3.52 4.73 12.82
CA ILE A 49 3.23 3.56 12.00
C ILE A 49 4.11 3.62 10.75
N VAL A 50 4.80 2.53 10.44
CA VAL A 50 5.36 2.31 9.10
C VAL A 50 4.42 1.41 8.32
N MET A 51 4.00 1.86 7.13
CA MET A 51 3.21 1.07 6.21
C MET A 51 4.05 0.58 5.03
N LEU A 52 3.95 -0.71 4.75
CA LEU A 52 4.51 -1.40 3.60
C LEU A 52 3.36 -1.86 2.70
N SER A 53 3.51 -1.75 1.38
CA SER A 53 2.58 -2.32 0.41
C SER A 53 3.27 -2.69 -0.88
N ASP A 54 2.68 -3.63 -1.61
CA ASP A 54 3.02 -3.94 -3.01
C ASP A 54 4.53 -4.18 -3.21
N LEU A 55 5.14 -5.02 -2.38
CA LEU A 55 6.56 -5.37 -2.52
C LEU A 55 6.79 -6.26 -3.75
N HIS A 56 5.84 -7.18 -4.04
CA HIS A 56 5.88 -8.06 -5.20
C HIS A 56 7.21 -8.79 -5.38
N ASN A 57 7.70 -9.42 -4.32
CA ASN A 57 8.97 -10.15 -4.29
C ASN A 57 10.21 -9.30 -4.62
N LYS A 58 10.09 -7.97 -4.67
CA LYS A 58 11.22 -7.10 -4.93
C LYS A 58 12.14 -7.04 -3.73
N GLU A 59 13.44 -6.98 -4.01
CA GLU A 59 14.47 -6.81 -3.00
C GLU A 59 15.17 -5.45 -3.13
N TYR A 60 15.34 -4.80 -1.99
CA TYR A 60 16.15 -3.59 -1.81
C TYR A 60 17.41 -3.94 -1.03
N GLY A 61 18.43 -4.40 -1.75
CA GLY A 61 19.63 -5.03 -1.20
C GLY A 61 19.37 -6.49 -0.79
N ALA A 62 20.42 -7.23 -0.46
CA ALA A 62 20.29 -8.64 -0.10
C ALA A 62 19.30 -8.85 1.06
N GLY A 63 18.30 -9.70 0.85
CA GLY A 63 17.26 -10.00 1.84
C GLY A 63 16.50 -8.76 2.35
N ASN A 64 16.31 -7.76 1.50
CA ASN A 64 15.69 -6.48 1.85
C ASN A 64 16.41 -5.70 2.96
N GLY A 65 17.74 -5.86 3.10
CA GLY A 65 18.53 -5.22 4.16
C GLY A 65 18.42 -3.70 4.16
N ARG A 66 18.41 -3.05 2.98
CA ARG A 66 18.23 -1.59 2.85
C ARG A 66 16.83 -1.14 3.28
N LEU A 67 15.80 -1.91 2.97
CA LEU A 67 14.42 -1.60 3.35
C LEU A 67 14.24 -1.76 4.87
N LEU A 68 14.77 -2.83 5.46
CA LEU A 68 14.75 -3.04 6.90
C LEU A 68 15.47 -1.91 7.65
N GLN A 69 16.64 -1.50 7.16
CA GLN A 69 17.36 -0.37 7.74
C GLN A 69 16.55 0.93 7.68
N ALA A 70 15.89 1.19 6.55
CA ALA A 70 15.03 2.37 6.42
C ALA A 70 13.82 2.33 7.35
N VAL A 71 13.25 1.14 7.64
CA VAL A 71 12.19 0.98 8.66
C VAL A 71 12.73 1.31 10.04
N ARG A 72 13.90 0.78 10.42
CA ARG A 72 14.55 1.04 11.73
C ARG A 72 14.81 2.52 11.96
N GLU A 73 15.28 3.22 10.92
CA GLU A 73 15.54 4.67 10.97
C GLU A 73 14.28 5.51 11.23
N GLN A 74 13.11 4.94 11.01
CA GLN A 74 11.85 5.63 11.33
C GLN A 74 11.38 5.37 12.76
N GLU A 75 11.98 4.43 13.49
CA GLU A 75 11.62 4.07 14.89
C GLU A 75 10.10 3.87 15.06
N PRO A 76 9.47 2.94 14.30
CA PRO A 76 8.02 2.75 14.38
C PRO A 76 7.60 2.04 15.67
N ASP A 77 6.44 2.40 16.18
CA ASP A 77 5.73 1.63 17.21
C ASP A 77 5.07 0.37 16.61
N LEU A 78 4.58 0.49 15.35
CA LEU A 78 3.86 -0.55 14.64
C LEU A 78 4.30 -0.60 13.17
N VAL A 79 4.28 -1.80 12.58
CA VAL A 79 4.44 -2.00 11.13
C VAL A 79 3.14 -2.59 10.57
N LEU A 80 2.54 -1.93 9.58
CA LEU A 80 1.33 -2.36 8.92
C LEU A 80 1.62 -2.73 7.46
N VAL A 81 1.12 -3.88 7.03
CA VAL A 81 1.28 -4.34 5.64
C VAL A 81 -0.07 -4.26 4.94
N ALA A 82 -0.15 -3.42 3.91
CA ALA A 82 -1.36 -3.23 3.13
C ALA A 82 -1.38 -4.10 1.84
N GLY A 83 -0.90 -5.34 1.95
CA GLY A 83 -1.01 -6.39 0.94
C GLY A 83 0.02 -6.37 -0.18
N ASP A 84 -0.09 -7.37 -1.05
CA ASP A 84 0.70 -7.60 -2.26
C ASP A 84 2.23 -7.64 -2.00
N MET A 85 2.62 -8.30 -0.91
CA MET A 85 4.04 -8.60 -0.67
C MET A 85 4.55 -9.69 -1.60
N VAL A 86 3.67 -10.61 -2.01
CA VAL A 86 3.93 -11.73 -2.92
C VAL A 86 3.30 -11.45 -4.29
N THR A 87 3.94 -11.93 -5.36
CA THR A 87 3.35 -11.93 -6.71
C THR A 87 2.74 -13.29 -7.02
N ALA A 88 1.43 -13.34 -7.28
CA ALA A 88 0.74 -14.52 -7.75
C ALA A 88 1.12 -14.85 -9.21
N ASN A 89 1.84 -15.96 -9.43
CA ASN A 89 2.38 -16.36 -10.73
C ASN A 89 2.29 -17.90 -10.94
N GLY A 90 1.11 -18.47 -10.66
CA GLY A 90 0.91 -19.92 -10.73
C GLY A 90 1.92 -20.68 -9.87
N GLU A 91 2.40 -21.82 -10.36
CA GLU A 91 3.42 -22.63 -9.70
C GLU A 91 4.76 -21.92 -9.48
N LYS A 92 5.03 -20.83 -10.20
CA LYS A 92 6.25 -20.00 -10.04
C LYS A 92 6.12 -18.97 -8.91
N THR A 93 5.05 -18.99 -8.13
CA THR A 93 4.85 -18.10 -6.99
C THR A 93 5.90 -18.40 -5.93
N ARG A 94 6.68 -17.39 -5.55
CA ARG A 94 7.71 -17.47 -4.52
C ARG A 94 7.28 -16.69 -3.29
N ILE A 95 7.35 -17.35 -2.12
CA ILE A 95 6.97 -16.76 -0.83
C ILE A 95 8.19 -16.55 0.07
N GLN A 96 9.35 -17.10 -0.28
CA GLN A 96 10.52 -17.20 0.60
C GLN A 96 11.11 -15.83 0.93
N GLU A 97 11.32 -14.99 -0.08
CA GLU A 97 11.93 -13.67 0.08
C GLU A 97 11.05 -12.71 0.91
N PRO A 98 9.75 -12.55 0.60
CA PRO A 98 8.86 -11.75 1.44
C PRO A 98 8.74 -12.31 2.86
N LEU A 99 8.67 -13.63 3.01
CA LEU A 99 8.56 -14.28 4.31
C LEU A 99 9.79 -14.05 5.18
N ALA A 100 10.99 -14.19 4.60
CA ALA A 100 12.25 -13.93 5.30
C ALA A 100 12.34 -12.47 5.78
N PHE A 101 11.91 -11.52 4.95
CA PHE A 101 11.87 -10.11 5.31
C PHE A 101 10.86 -9.83 6.44
N LEU A 102 9.63 -10.35 6.32
CA LEU A 102 8.58 -10.17 7.33
C LEU A 102 8.93 -10.82 8.67
N ARG A 103 9.62 -11.96 8.67
CA ARG A 103 10.17 -12.59 9.89
C ARG A 103 11.14 -11.66 10.62
N ARG A 104 12.03 -11.01 9.88
CA ARG A 104 12.98 -10.04 10.47
C ARG A 104 12.26 -8.83 11.05
N LEU A 105 11.24 -8.31 10.36
CA LEU A 105 10.42 -7.21 10.87
C LEU A 105 9.66 -7.62 12.12
N ALA A 106 9.04 -8.80 12.15
CA ALA A 106 8.25 -9.28 13.29
C ALA A 106 9.11 -9.62 14.50
N ALA A 107 10.40 -9.87 14.32
CA ALA A 107 11.35 -10.02 15.43
C ALA A 107 11.66 -8.70 16.16
N GLU A 108 11.39 -7.54 15.51
CA GLU A 108 11.73 -6.21 16.02
C GLU A 108 10.50 -5.38 16.36
N TYR A 109 9.39 -5.59 15.64
CA TYR A 109 8.20 -4.75 15.74
C TYR A 109 6.91 -5.58 15.75
N PRO A 110 5.82 -5.11 16.36
CA PRO A 110 4.48 -5.64 16.11
C PRO A 110 4.10 -5.44 14.64
N VAL A 111 3.83 -6.53 13.92
CA VAL A 111 3.47 -6.50 12.48
C VAL A 111 2.03 -6.97 12.29
N TYR A 112 1.21 -6.14 11.65
CA TYR A 112 -0.17 -6.44 11.26
C TYR A 112 -0.27 -6.48 9.74
N TYR A 113 -0.87 -7.53 9.21
CA TYR A 113 -0.85 -7.81 7.78
C TYR A 113 -2.27 -7.98 7.24
N GLY A 114 -2.67 -7.12 6.31
CA GLY A 114 -3.87 -7.29 5.49
C GLY A 114 -3.50 -7.84 4.10
N ASN A 115 -4.23 -8.83 3.60
CA ASN A 115 -4.01 -9.40 2.28
C ASN A 115 -4.31 -8.39 1.16
N GLY A 116 -3.49 -8.44 0.09
CA GLY A 116 -3.79 -7.81 -1.18
C GLY A 116 -4.48 -8.77 -2.15
N ASN A 117 -4.65 -8.34 -3.39
CA ASN A 117 -5.29 -9.17 -4.41
C ASN A 117 -4.42 -10.35 -4.88
N HIS A 118 -3.10 -10.26 -4.74
CA HIS A 118 -2.20 -11.37 -5.07
C HIS A 118 -2.28 -12.46 -4.01
N GLU A 119 -2.21 -12.15 -2.71
CA GLU A 119 -2.42 -13.11 -1.64
C GLU A 119 -3.83 -13.74 -1.73
N TYR A 120 -4.87 -12.92 -1.94
CA TYR A 120 -6.22 -13.42 -2.13
C TYR A 120 -6.32 -14.37 -3.32
N ARG A 121 -5.66 -14.07 -4.43
CA ARG A 121 -5.62 -14.94 -5.61
C ARG A 121 -4.97 -16.28 -5.30
N ILE A 122 -3.81 -16.29 -4.63
CA ILE A 122 -3.12 -17.52 -4.23
C ILE A 122 -4.01 -18.35 -3.29
N LYS A 123 -4.76 -17.69 -2.41
CA LYS A 123 -5.66 -18.32 -1.43
C LYS A 123 -6.85 -19.04 -2.07
N VAL A 124 -7.49 -18.43 -3.07
CA VAL A 124 -8.79 -18.91 -3.60
C VAL A 124 -8.69 -19.77 -4.84
N TYR A 125 -7.58 -19.71 -5.60
CA TYR A 125 -7.36 -20.52 -6.81
C TYR A 125 -6.42 -21.69 -6.53
N ARG A 126 -6.89 -22.62 -5.71
CA ARG A 126 -6.09 -23.77 -5.27
C ARG A 126 -5.66 -24.69 -6.42
N GLU A 127 -6.42 -24.73 -7.51
CA GLU A 127 -6.07 -25.44 -8.74
C GLU A 127 -4.79 -24.92 -9.39
N ASP A 128 -4.51 -23.60 -9.26
CA ASP A 128 -3.30 -22.96 -9.84
C ASP A 128 -2.15 -22.84 -8.83
N TYR A 129 -2.45 -22.86 -7.53
CA TYR A 129 -1.47 -22.49 -6.47
C TYR A 129 -1.29 -23.54 -5.36
N GLY A 130 -2.09 -24.60 -5.36
CA GLY A 130 -2.02 -25.63 -4.33
C GLY A 130 -2.21 -25.05 -2.92
N ASP A 131 -1.28 -25.39 -2.02
CA ASP A 131 -1.27 -24.99 -0.61
C ASP A 131 -0.27 -23.84 -0.29
N ILE A 132 0.20 -23.14 -1.33
CA ILE A 132 1.19 -22.05 -1.19
C ILE A 132 0.70 -21.00 -0.18
N TYR A 133 -0.59 -20.59 -0.26
CA TYR A 133 -1.14 -19.61 0.67
C TYR A 133 -1.18 -20.14 2.13
N ASP A 134 -1.62 -21.38 2.31
CA ASP A 134 -1.70 -21.98 3.65
C ASP A 134 -0.32 -22.05 4.30
N THR A 135 0.69 -22.39 3.52
CA THR A 135 2.09 -22.39 3.94
C THR A 135 2.56 -20.99 4.30
N TYR A 136 2.30 -19.99 3.43
CA TYR A 136 2.66 -18.60 3.68
C TYR A 136 2.01 -18.05 4.94
N ALA A 137 0.69 -18.20 5.08
CA ALA A 137 -0.06 -17.74 6.23
C ALA A 137 0.38 -18.39 7.54
N ARG A 138 0.64 -19.72 7.52
CA ARG A 138 1.15 -20.46 8.68
C ARG A 138 2.51 -19.95 9.12
N GLU A 139 3.43 -19.75 8.19
CA GLU A 139 4.79 -19.27 8.50
C GLU A 139 4.81 -17.81 8.96
N LEU A 140 3.93 -16.96 8.44
CA LEU A 140 3.73 -15.59 8.94
C LEU A 140 3.28 -15.61 10.41
N ARG A 141 2.25 -16.38 10.73
CA ARG A 141 1.72 -16.51 12.11
C ARG A 141 2.77 -17.05 13.08
N LYS A 142 3.53 -18.08 12.67
CA LYS A 142 4.66 -18.61 13.46
C LYS A 142 5.75 -17.57 13.73
N SER A 143 5.90 -16.60 12.85
CA SER A 143 6.89 -15.52 13.00
C SER A 143 6.38 -14.36 13.86
N GLY A 144 5.16 -14.42 14.40
CA GLY A 144 4.57 -13.36 15.19
C GLY A 144 3.81 -12.31 14.38
N VAL A 145 3.73 -12.44 13.04
CA VAL A 145 2.91 -11.57 12.20
C VAL A 145 1.43 -11.82 12.47
N ARG A 146 0.69 -10.76 12.77
CA ARG A 146 -0.78 -10.83 12.94
C ARG A 146 -1.47 -10.65 11.61
N LEU A 147 -1.82 -11.77 10.97
CA LEU A 147 -2.53 -11.79 9.68
C LEU A 147 -4.03 -11.53 9.93
N LEU A 148 -4.53 -10.43 9.35
CA LEU A 148 -5.90 -9.95 9.51
C LEU A 148 -6.73 -10.29 8.25
N GLU A 149 -7.32 -11.46 8.23
CA GLU A 149 -8.20 -11.94 7.15
C GLU A 149 -9.66 -11.66 7.53
N ASN A 150 -10.15 -10.47 7.27
CA ASN A 150 -11.39 -9.92 7.83
C ASN A 150 -11.39 -9.98 9.37
N GLY A 151 -10.22 -9.72 9.95
CA GLY A 151 -9.98 -9.74 11.38
C GLY A 151 -9.78 -8.35 11.96
N ARG A 152 -9.89 -8.27 13.28
CA ARG A 152 -9.78 -7.04 14.07
C ARG A 152 -8.85 -7.28 15.27
N VAL A 153 -8.11 -6.24 15.65
CA VAL A 153 -7.28 -6.23 16.85
C VAL A 153 -7.38 -4.88 17.53
N TYR A 154 -7.83 -4.87 18.77
CA TYR A 154 -7.86 -3.67 19.60
C TYR A 154 -6.53 -3.49 20.32
N LEU A 155 -5.99 -2.27 20.27
CA LEU A 155 -4.77 -1.83 20.95
C LEU A 155 -5.13 -0.82 22.06
N PRO A 156 -5.30 -1.30 23.31
CA PRO A 156 -5.81 -0.47 24.42
C PRO A 156 -4.90 0.72 24.73
N GLU A 157 -3.60 0.56 24.56
CA GLU A 157 -2.61 1.61 24.84
C GLU A 157 -2.76 2.84 23.95
N TYR A 158 -3.21 2.64 22.69
CA TYR A 158 -3.47 3.73 21.73
C TYR A 158 -4.96 4.09 21.65
N HIS A 159 -5.85 3.27 22.20
CA HIS A 159 -7.30 3.33 21.99
C HIS A 159 -7.63 3.28 20.49
N MET A 160 -7.03 2.32 19.81
CA MET A 160 -7.09 2.11 18.35
C MET A 160 -7.50 0.67 18.05
N GLU A 161 -8.37 0.48 17.07
CA GLU A 161 -8.65 -0.83 16.51
C GLU A 161 -8.09 -0.92 15.09
N ILE A 162 -7.29 -1.96 14.83
CA ILE A 162 -6.75 -2.26 13.49
C ILE A 162 -7.61 -3.35 12.88
N CYS A 163 -8.22 -3.04 11.73
CA CYS A 163 -9.04 -3.95 10.94
C CYS A 163 -8.36 -4.28 9.62
N GLY A 164 -8.31 -5.56 9.25
CA GLY A 164 -7.84 -6.00 7.93
C GLY A 164 -9.00 -6.46 7.06
N LEU A 165 -9.26 -5.77 5.95
CA LEU A 165 -10.34 -6.07 5.02
C LEU A 165 -9.85 -6.85 3.81
N GLU A 166 -10.35 -8.06 3.64
CA GLU A 166 -10.14 -8.88 2.45
C GLU A 166 -11.45 -8.91 1.63
N ILE A 167 -11.45 -8.26 0.48
CA ILE A 167 -12.61 -8.18 -0.42
C ILE A 167 -12.54 -9.23 -1.53
N GLY A 168 -13.70 -9.73 -1.96
CA GLY A 168 -13.80 -10.75 -2.99
C GLY A 168 -13.34 -10.28 -4.38
N ARG A 169 -12.94 -11.22 -5.23
CA ARG A 169 -12.41 -10.97 -6.59
C ARG A 169 -13.25 -10.02 -7.43
N ARG A 170 -14.57 -10.03 -7.29
CA ARG A 170 -15.48 -9.15 -8.06
C ARG A 170 -15.15 -7.67 -7.91
N TYR A 171 -14.55 -7.29 -6.80
CA TYR A 171 -14.16 -5.91 -6.49
C TYR A 171 -12.78 -5.52 -7.07
N TYR A 172 -12.08 -6.46 -7.71
CA TYR A 172 -10.80 -6.22 -8.42
C TYR A 172 -10.93 -6.26 -9.95
N LYS A 173 -12.17 -6.28 -10.48
CA LYS A 173 -12.40 -6.28 -11.93
C LYS A 173 -12.00 -4.94 -12.55
N ARG A 174 -11.16 -4.98 -13.61
CA ARG A 174 -10.56 -3.79 -14.23
C ARG A 174 -11.57 -2.92 -15.00
N LEU A 175 -12.49 -3.53 -15.75
CA LEU A 175 -13.37 -2.82 -16.69
C LEU A 175 -14.74 -2.46 -16.11
N ARG A 176 -15.22 -3.16 -15.09
CA ARG A 176 -16.55 -2.94 -14.50
C ARG A 176 -16.42 -2.88 -12.98
N ARG A 177 -16.63 -1.70 -12.43
CA ARG A 177 -16.66 -1.51 -10.98
C ARG A 177 -17.91 -2.16 -10.40
N THR A 178 -17.74 -3.08 -9.47
CA THR A 178 -18.84 -3.64 -8.69
C THR A 178 -19.17 -2.67 -7.56
N SER A 179 -20.44 -2.33 -7.38
CA SER A 179 -20.86 -1.55 -6.21
C SER A 179 -20.60 -2.34 -4.93
N MET A 180 -20.10 -1.66 -3.91
CA MET A 180 -19.94 -2.18 -2.56
C MET A 180 -20.92 -1.43 -1.66
N ASP A 181 -21.76 -2.17 -0.94
CA ASP A 181 -22.66 -1.59 0.04
C ASP A 181 -22.07 -1.67 1.46
N ARG A 182 -22.69 -0.94 2.37
CA ARG A 182 -22.28 -0.93 3.78
C ARG A 182 -22.50 -2.29 4.44
N GLN A 183 -23.53 -3.03 4.07
CA GLN A 183 -23.85 -4.33 4.65
C GLN A 183 -22.75 -5.35 4.34
N TYR A 184 -22.11 -5.24 3.16
CA TYR A 184 -20.96 -6.08 2.82
C TYR A 184 -19.79 -5.87 3.79
N MET A 185 -19.48 -4.62 4.12
CA MET A 185 -18.44 -4.30 5.10
C MET A 185 -18.81 -4.82 6.50
N GLU A 186 -20.04 -4.55 6.95
CA GLU A 186 -20.52 -5.02 8.25
C GLU A 186 -20.59 -6.54 8.36
N LYS A 187 -20.84 -7.26 7.27
CA LYS A 187 -20.81 -8.73 7.21
C LYS A 187 -19.40 -9.27 7.43
N LEU A 188 -18.36 -8.59 6.90
CA LEU A 188 -16.98 -9.05 6.98
C LEU A 188 -16.29 -8.65 8.28
N LEU A 189 -16.51 -7.41 8.73
CA LEU A 189 -15.78 -6.82 9.85
C LEU A 189 -16.66 -6.52 11.08
N GLY A 190 -18.00 -6.64 10.96
CA GLY A 190 -18.91 -6.10 11.95
C GLY A 190 -19.06 -4.59 11.82
N LYS A 191 -19.72 -3.96 12.79
CA LYS A 191 -19.84 -2.50 12.85
C LYS A 191 -18.53 -1.88 13.34
N ALA A 192 -18.18 -0.71 12.77
CA ALA A 192 -17.07 0.07 13.26
C ALA A 192 -17.35 0.57 14.68
N ASP A 193 -16.35 0.55 15.52
CA ASP A 193 -16.41 1.16 16.84
C ASP A 193 -16.23 2.68 16.69
N LYS A 194 -17.19 3.47 17.23
CA LYS A 194 -17.16 4.91 17.15
C LYS A 194 -16.32 5.56 18.24
N ASP A 195 -16.06 4.83 19.31
CA ASP A 195 -15.37 5.35 20.48
C ASP A 195 -13.85 5.30 20.35
N CYS A 196 -13.30 4.29 19.68
CA CYS A 196 -11.88 4.19 19.41
C CYS A 196 -11.51 4.63 17.98
N MET A 197 -10.23 4.82 17.70
CA MET A 197 -9.72 5.11 16.34
C MET A 197 -9.78 3.85 15.50
N GLU A 198 -10.65 3.82 14.49
CA GLU A 198 -10.75 2.74 13.51
C GLU A 198 -9.71 2.93 12.40
N LEU A 199 -8.67 2.09 12.41
CA LEU A 199 -7.65 2.01 11.38
C LEU A 199 -7.91 0.79 10.49
N LEU A 200 -8.21 1.03 9.22
CA LEU A 200 -8.54 0.00 8.25
C LEU A 200 -7.37 -0.26 7.29
N ILE A 201 -6.88 -1.48 7.23
CA ILE A 201 -6.01 -1.96 6.16
C ILE A 201 -6.92 -2.50 5.06
N ALA A 202 -7.02 -1.79 3.93
CA ALA A 202 -7.84 -2.17 2.79
C ALA A 202 -7.05 -1.94 1.49
N HIS A 203 -6.53 -3.01 0.91
CA HIS A 203 -5.59 -2.94 -0.20
C HIS A 203 -6.08 -2.11 -1.39
N ASN A 204 -7.38 -2.26 -1.78
CA ASN A 204 -7.95 -1.57 -2.95
C ASN A 204 -8.51 -0.19 -2.58
N PRO A 205 -7.93 0.94 -3.04
CA PRO A 205 -8.38 2.30 -2.71
C PRO A 205 -9.69 2.70 -3.39
N ASP A 206 -10.14 1.96 -4.40
CA ASP A 206 -11.30 2.30 -5.22
C ASP A 206 -12.61 2.41 -4.42
N TYR A 207 -12.64 1.81 -3.23
CA TYR A 207 -13.80 1.78 -2.34
C TYR A 207 -13.66 2.68 -1.11
N PHE A 208 -12.77 3.68 -1.15
CA PHE A 208 -12.54 4.58 -0.02
C PHE A 208 -13.82 5.24 0.50
N LYS A 209 -14.73 5.65 -0.39
CA LYS A 209 -16.02 6.21 0.01
C LYS A 209 -16.84 5.24 0.89
N GLN A 210 -16.79 3.94 0.57
CA GLN A 210 -17.47 2.90 1.33
C GLN A 210 -16.77 2.61 2.67
N TYR A 211 -15.45 2.64 2.69
CA TYR A 211 -14.66 2.50 3.92
C TYR A 211 -14.94 3.65 4.89
N ALA A 212 -14.97 4.88 4.38
CA ALA A 212 -15.34 6.06 5.15
C ALA A 212 -16.78 5.97 5.69
N ALA A 213 -17.73 5.54 4.85
CA ALA A 213 -19.13 5.36 5.24
C ALA A 213 -19.33 4.23 6.26
N TRP A 214 -18.51 3.18 6.23
CA TRP A 214 -18.50 2.12 7.23
C TRP A 214 -18.06 2.66 8.60
N GLY A 215 -17.07 3.55 8.64
CA GLY A 215 -16.61 4.20 9.86
C GLY A 215 -15.11 4.25 10.06
N ALA A 216 -14.30 3.79 9.08
CA ALA A 216 -12.84 3.88 9.19
C ALA A 216 -12.39 5.34 9.35
N ASP A 217 -11.69 5.65 10.43
CA ASP A 217 -11.11 6.99 10.67
C ASP A 217 -9.88 7.21 9.76
N LEU A 218 -9.07 6.15 9.61
CA LEU A 218 -7.92 6.11 8.71
C LEU A 218 -7.93 4.81 7.93
N THR A 219 -7.81 4.90 6.60
CA THR A 219 -7.61 3.75 5.72
C THR A 219 -6.19 3.75 5.17
N LEU A 220 -5.52 2.60 5.18
CA LEU A 220 -4.23 2.38 4.55
C LEU A 220 -4.41 1.45 3.35
N SER A 221 -4.00 1.93 2.17
CA SER A 221 -4.20 1.23 0.89
C SER A 221 -2.94 1.16 0.03
N GLY A 222 -2.91 0.20 -0.90
CA GLY A 222 -1.88 0.01 -1.94
C GLY A 222 -2.52 -0.14 -3.33
N HIS A 223 -2.12 -1.17 -4.08
CA HIS A 223 -2.74 -1.66 -5.31
C HIS A 223 -2.45 -0.87 -6.61
N VAL A 224 -2.41 0.45 -6.57
CA VAL A 224 -2.29 1.29 -7.80
C VAL A 224 -0.87 1.71 -8.14
N HIS A 225 0.10 1.40 -7.30
CA HIS A 225 1.54 1.63 -7.48
C HIS A 225 1.95 3.06 -7.86
N GLY A 226 1.13 4.07 -7.64
CA GLY A 226 1.39 5.44 -8.07
C GLY A 226 1.31 5.65 -9.59
N GLY A 227 0.94 4.61 -10.36
CA GLY A 227 1.02 4.56 -11.81
C GLY A 227 2.38 4.12 -12.34
N VAL A 228 2.49 3.87 -13.65
CA VAL A 228 3.75 3.54 -14.34
C VAL A 228 4.65 4.77 -14.42
N MET A 229 4.06 5.93 -14.67
CA MET A 229 4.71 7.22 -14.75
C MET A 229 3.93 8.26 -13.96
N ARG A 230 4.66 9.15 -13.29
CA ARG A 230 4.10 10.34 -12.63
C ARG A 230 4.65 11.60 -13.27
N LEU A 231 3.80 12.59 -13.41
CA LEU A 231 4.22 13.92 -13.85
C LEU A 231 4.03 14.91 -12.69
N PRO A 232 4.95 15.89 -12.54
CA PRO A 232 4.75 16.97 -11.59
C PRO A 232 3.38 17.63 -11.79
N LEU A 233 2.67 17.93 -10.71
CA LEU A 233 1.34 18.55 -10.68
C LEU A 233 0.18 17.69 -11.20
N LEU A 234 0.42 16.75 -12.14
CA LEU A 234 -0.61 15.90 -12.74
C LEU A 234 -0.75 14.54 -12.05
N GLY A 235 0.23 14.14 -11.22
CA GLY A 235 0.18 12.85 -10.55
C GLY A 235 0.44 11.65 -11.48
N GLY A 236 -0.17 10.50 -11.17
CA GLY A 236 -0.05 9.27 -11.96
C GLY A 236 -0.77 9.35 -13.30
N VAL A 237 -0.04 9.17 -14.39
CA VAL A 237 -0.60 9.29 -15.76
C VAL A 237 -1.34 8.00 -16.16
N ILE A 238 -0.75 6.83 -15.90
CA ILE A 238 -1.31 5.53 -16.29
C ILE A 238 -1.17 4.58 -15.11
N SER A 239 -2.29 4.03 -14.63
CA SER A 239 -2.26 2.98 -13.61
C SER A 239 -1.85 1.62 -14.20
N PRO A 240 -1.40 0.65 -13.38
CA PRO A 240 -1.14 -0.72 -13.84
C PRO A 240 -2.37 -1.41 -14.46
N SER A 241 -3.57 -0.93 -14.13
CA SER A 241 -4.83 -1.38 -14.73
C SER A 241 -5.20 -0.64 -16.03
N VAL A 242 -4.25 0.13 -16.63
CA VAL A 242 -4.41 0.88 -17.89
C VAL A 242 -5.48 1.99 -17.78
N ARG A 243 -5.74 2.53 -16.60
CA ARG A 243 -6.58 3.72 -16.43
C ARG A 243 -5.71 4.97 -16.58
N ILE A 244 -6.16 5.89 -17.42
CA ILE A 244 -5.53 7.21 -17.59
C ILE A 244 -6.04 8.12 -16.48
N PHE A 245 -5.14 8.83 -15.79
CA PHE A 245 -5.42 9.73 -14.67
C PHE A 245 -6.36 9.12 -13.62
N PRO A 246 -5.93 8.07 -12.91
CA PRO A 246 -6.77 7.42 -11.89
C PRO A 246 -7.12 8.44 -10.79
N LYS A 247 -8.35 8.34 -10.25
CA LYS A 247 -8.81 9.20 -9.15
C LYS A 247 -7.88 9.13 -7.93
N TYR A 248 -7.36 7.94 -7.65
CA TYR A 248 -6.43 7.68 -6.56
C TYR A 248 -5.13 7.15 -7.16
N ASP A 249 -4.02 7.81 -6.89
CA ASP A 249 -2.71 7.49 -7.48
C ASP A 249 -1.54 7.54 -6.48
N GLY A 250 -1.81 7.88 -5.22
CA GLY A 250 -0.85 7.96 -4.13
C GLY A 250 -1.00 9.25 -3.32
N GLY A 251 -0.75 9.17 -2.03
CA GLY A 251 -0.85 10.32 -1.12
C GLY A 251 -2.01 10.24 -0.15
N LEU A 252 -2.36 11.38 0.43
CA LEU A 252 -3.44 11.53 1.41
C LEU A 252 -4.72 12.00 0.72
N TYR A 253 -5.82 11.32 1.00
CA TYR A 253 -7.16 11.64 0.53
C TYR A 253 -8.11 11.80 1.71
N GLU A 254 -9.14 12.62 1.53
CA GLU A 254 -10.19 12.83 2.52
C GLU A 254 -11.57 12.65 1.90
N GLU A 255 -12.47 11.99 2.63
CA GLU A 255 -13.87 11.78 2.29
C GLU A 255 -14.71 11.86 3.56
N SER A 256 -15.61 12.83 3.65
CA SER A 256 -16.52 13.01 4.81
C SER A 256 -15.80 13.05 6.18
N GLY A 257 -14.67 13.75 6.27
CA GLY A 257 -13.84 13.86 7.47
C GLY A 257 -13.03 12.58 7.80
N ARG A 258 -13.06 11.56 6.94
CA ARG A 258 -12.26 10.33 7.05
C ARG A 258 -11.09 10.40 6.09
N ARG A 259 -9.99 9.74 6.41
CA ARG A 259 -8.74 9.85 5.66
C ARG A 259 -8.30 8.51 5.10
N MET A 260 -7.66 8.56 3.93
CA MET A 260 -6.98 7.41 3.35
C MET A 260 -5.56 7.82 2.97
N ILE A 261 -4.58 7.04 3.38
CA ILE A 261 -3.22 7.11 2.87
C ILE A 261 -3.05 5.97 1.88
N LEU A 262 -2.73 6.34 0.65
CA LEU A 262 -2.48 5.43 -0.44
C LEU A 262 -0.99 5.41 -0.75
N GLY A 263 -0.34 4.30 -0.44
CA GLY A 263 1.07 4.09 -0.77
C GLY A 263 1.28 3.85 -2.28
N ARG A 264 2.41 4.33 -2.80
CA ARG A 264 2.81 4.06 -4.19
C ARG A 264 3.47 2.70 -4.36
N GLY A 265 3.47 1.88 -3.30
CA GLY A 265 4.04 0.55 -3.30
C GLY A 265 5.56 0.51 -3.45
N LEU A 266 6.16 -0.58 -3.05
CA LEU A 266 7.61 -0.79 -3.08
C LEU A 266 8.07 -1.51 -4.36
N GLY A 267 7.29 -2.47 -4.86
CA GLY A 267 7.57 -3.24 -6.07
C GLY A 267 6.64 -2.92 -7.23
N MET A 268 6.71 -3.73 -8.26
CA MET A 268 5.80 -3.75 -9.42
C MET A 268 5.76 -5.15 -10.01
N HIS A 269 4.64 -5.54 -10.61
CA HIS A 269 4.48 -6.90 -11.13
C HIS A 269 4.22 -7.00 -12.64
N THR A 270 3.40 -6.15 -13.24
CA THR A 270 2.99 -6.29 -14.65
C THR A 270 3.93 -5.57 -15.60
N ILE A 271 4.23 -4.30 -15.31
CA ILE A 271 5.18 -3.48 -16.06
C ILE A 271 6.24 -3.01 -15.06
N PRO A 272 7.44 -3.62 -15.04
CA PRO A 272 8.45 -3.35 -14.01
C PRO A 272 9.22 -2.05 -14.27
N ILE A 273 8.49 -0.99 -14.64
CA ILE A 273 9.05 0.33 -14.98
C ILE A 273 8.38 1.38 -14.11
N ARG A 274 9.20 2.23 -13.49
CA ARG A 274 8.78 3.39 -12.71
C ARG A 274 9.49 4.62 -13.25
N ILE A 275 8.74 5.61 -13.73
CA ILE A 275 9.28 6.87 -14.26
C ILE A 275 8.75 8.02 -13.40
N PHE A 276 9.66 8.76 -12.74
CA PHE A 276 9.37 9.79 -11.73
C PHE A 276 8.48 9.28 -10.58
N ASN A 277 8.51 7.98 -10.35
CA ASN A 277 7.66 7.29 -9.40
C ASN A 277 8.47 6.22 -8.61
N PRO A 278 9.48 6.60 -7.80
CA PRO A 278 10.23 5.64 -6.99
C PRO A 278 9.27 4.87 -6.05
N GLY A 279 9.70 3.70 -5.58
CA GLY A 279 9.00 2.97 -4.52
C GLY A 279 8.79 3.85 -3.29
N GLU A 280 7.83 3.51 -2.44
CA GLU A 280 7.48 4.35 -1.29
C GLU A 280 7.36 3.52 -0.01
N LEU A 281 8.14 3.92 1.00
CA LEU A 281 7.97 3.55 2.39
C LEU A 281 7.15 4.64 3.06
N VAL A 282 5.95 4.31 3.54
CA VAL A 282 5.05 5.30 4.15
C VAL A 282 5.24 5.31 5.66
N VAL A 283 5.33 6.50 6.25
CA VAL A 283 5.37 6.74 7.69
C VAL A 283 4.15 7.58 8.08
N VAL A 284 3.42 7.14 9.09
CA VAL A 284 2.25 7.85 9.61
C VAL A 284 2.46 8.17 11.08
N ASP A 285 2.62 9.44 11.39
CA ASP A 285 2.62 9.94 12.76
C ASP A 285 1.16 10.20 13.18
N CYS A 286 0.62 9.29 13.99
CA CYS A 286 -0.71 9.41 14.59
C CYS A 286 -0.58 10.18 15.92
N GLU A 287 -1.22 11.32 16.03
CA GLU A 287 -1.12 12.22 17.17
C GLU A 287 -2.50 12.39 17.86
N THR A 288 -2.46 12.56 19.17
CA THR A 288 -3.64 12.96 19.92
C THR A 288 -3.96 14.43 19.62
N CYS A 289 -5.24 14.80 19.53
CA CYS A 289 -5.56 16.22 19.59
C CYS A 289 -5.18 16.72 21.00
N ALA A 290 -4.36 17.77 21.09
CA ALA A 290 -4.23 18.48 22.34
C ALA A 290 -5.66 18.91 22.77
N ILE A 291 -6.12 18.41 23.92
CA ILE A 291 -7.33 18.95 24.55
C ILE A 291 -6.94 20.36 24.97
N PRO A 292 -7.62 21.39 24.45
CA PRO A 292 -7.32 22.77 24.84
C PRO A 292 -7.56 23.00 26.33
#